data_51b1776ff5ad0a2e208ea15b89d3f6d2
#
_entry.id   51b1776ff5ad0a2e208ea15b89d3f6d2
#
_cell.length_a   1.000
_cell.length_b   1.000
_cell.length_c   1.000
_cell.angle_alpha   90.00
_cell.angle_beta   90.00
_cell.angle_gamma   90.00
#
_symmetry.space_group_name_H-M   'P 1'
#
loop_
_entity.id
_entity.type
_entity.pdbx_description
1 polymer ?
#
loop_
_entity_poly.entity_id
_entity_poly.type
_entity_poly.pdbx_seq_one_letter_code
_entity_poly.pdbx_strand_id
1 'polypeptide(L)'
;MKRPVFDLRRRTKIVCTIGPASSSPLMLERLVRSGMNVARLNLSHGSQRDHAGYVKSIRNISDKMGFPVAILMDLPGPKYRTGEIKAGQAILKKGATFVLTTRKVDGDDKEVSVNLPNLTRDIKARDLLLVDDGAIQLRAKYVSDTDVRCSVVVGGVLKPRRGITVPGMRRSAPFLTDDTVASIRFAVSQQPDFIALSFVTMAEDVKQVREALASEGVATPLISKIETRQAVAEFDHI
;
A
#
# COMPACT_ATOMS: atom_id res chain seq x y z
N MET A 1 13.90 -17.50 -34.98
CA MET A 1 14.31 -16.61 -33.86
C MET A 1 15.02 -17.45 -32.81
N LYS A 2 16.29 -17.14 -32.47
CA LYS A 2 16.97 -17.83 -31.36
C LYS A 2 16.23 -17.55 -30.05
N ARG A 3 15.90 -18.62 -29.28
CA ARG A 3 15.34 -18.45 -27.95
C ARG A 3 16.32 -17.62 -27.10
N PRO A 4 15.88 -16.60 -26.36
CA PRO A 4 16.77 -15.89 -25.49
C PRO A 4 17.37 -16.85 -24.47
N VAL A 5 18.70 -16.83 -24.32
CA VAL A 5 19.37 -17.63 -23.28
C VAL A 5 19.16 -16.89 -21.96
N PHE A 6 18.20 -17.37 -21.17
CA PHE A 6 17.98 -16.83 -19.82
C PHE A 6 19.00 -17.49 -18.87
N ASP A 7 19.79 -16.67 -18.19
CA ASP A 7 20.66 -17.19 -17.13
C ASP A 7 19.86 -17.40 -15.83
N LEU A 8 19.32 -18.61 -15.67
CA LEU A 8 18.59 -19.01 -14.47
C LEU A 8 19.48 -19.10 -13.22
N ARG A 9 20.81 -19.08 -13.39
CA ARG A 9 21.79 -19.16 -12.27
C ARG A 9 22.02 -17.80 -11.61
N ARG A 10 21.52 -16.72 -12.19
CA ARG A 10 21.65 -15.40 -11.58
C ARG A 10 21.01 -15.38 -10.19
N ARG A 11 21.81 -15.08 -9.17
CA ARG A 11 21.36 -15.07 -7.74
C ARG A 11 20.44 -13.89 -7.44
N THR A 12 20.78 -12.69 -7.91
CA THR A 12 19.95 -11.50 -7.74
C THR A 12 18.71 -11.58 -8.63
N LYS A 13 17.53 -11.60 -8.04
CA LYS A 13 16.25 -11.60 -8.74
C LYS A 13 15.74 -10.17 -8.91
N ILE A 14 15.21 -9.85 -10.08
CA ILE A 14 14.66 -8.52 -10.39
C ILE A 14 13.16 -8.54 -10.19
N VAL A 15 12.68 -7.68 -9.30
CA VAL A 15 11.26 -7.42 -9.06
C VAL A 15 10.86 -6.16 -9.80
N CYS A 16 9.89 -6.25 -10.71
CA CYS A 16 9.35 -5.11 -11.44
C CYS A 16 7.90 -4.84 -11.03
N THR A 17 7.60 -3.61 -10.63
CA THR A 17 6.21 -3.20 -10.41
C THR A 17 5.54 -2.96 -11.75
N ILE A 18 4.42 -3.67 -11.97
CA ILE A 18 3.62 -3.54 -13.18
C ILE A 18 2.46 -2.55 -12.92
N GLY A 19 2.28 -1.65 -13.85
CA GLY A 19 1.24 -0.62 -13.82
C GLY A 19 0.95 -0.12 -15.23
N PRO A 20 0.13 0.92 -15.41
CA PRO A 20 -0.35 1.38 -16.72
C PRO A 20 0.77 1.59 -17.77
N ALA A 21 1.92 2.11 -17.34
CA ALA A 21 3.05 2.37 -18.24
C ALA A 21 3.80 1.09 -18.68
N SER A 22 3.64 -0.03 -17.96
CA SER A 22 4.41 -1.26 -18.16
C SER A 22 3.56 -2.50 -18.46
N SER A 23 2.23 -2.37 -18.51
CA SER A 23 1.29 -3.50 -18.61
C SER A 23 1.02 -4.00 -20.03
N SER A 24 1.46 -3.28 -21.08
CA SER A 24 1.25 -3.75 -22.45
C SER A 24 2.02 -5.05 -22.70
N PRO A 25 1.46 -6.01 -23.48
CA PRO A 25 2.14 -7.28 -23.78
C PRO A 25 3.56 -7.10 -24.31
N LEU A 26 3.78 -6.12 -25.18
CA LEU A 26 5.11 -5.81 -25.72
C LEU A 26 6.09 -5.35 -24.62
N MET A 27 5.62 -4.51 -23.69
CA MET A 27 6.47 -4.03 -22.59
C MET A 27 6.76 -5.15 -21.60
N LEU A 28 5.78 -5.97 -21.26
CA LEU A 28 5.97 -7.14 -20.40
C LEU A 28 6.99 -8.12 -21.02
N GLU A 29 6.90 -8.41 -22.33
CA GLU A 29 7.89 -9.25 -23.00
C GLU A 29 9.30 -8.64 -22.95
N ARG A 30 9.43 -7.30 -23.13
CA ARG A 30 10.72 -6.60 -22.97
C ARG A 30 11.26 -6.71 -21.55
N LEU A 31 10.44 -6.54 -20.54
CA LEU A 31 10.83 -6.68 -19.14
C LEU A 31 11.34 -8.09 -18.82
N VAL A 32 10.63 -9.12 -19.29
CA VAL A 32 11.08 -10.52 -19.14
C VAL A 32 12.41 -10.74 -19.85
N ARG A 33 12.58 -10.27 -21.10
CA ARG A 33 13.85 -10.34 -21.85
C ARG A 33 14.99 -9.61 -21.14
N SER A 34 14.69 -8.49 -20.47
CA SER A 34 15.66 -7.73 -19.68
C SER A 34 15.97 -8.36 -18.32
N GLY A 35 15.27 -9.45 -17.97
CA GLY A 35 15.58 -10.27 -16.80
C GLY A 35 14.65 -10.09 -15.63
N MET A 36 13.43 -9.60 -15.81
CA MET A 36 12.40 -9.62 -14.76
C MET A 36 12.15 -11.05 -14.30
N ASN A 37 12.21 -11.27 -12.99
CA ASN A 37 11.95 -12.55 -12.37
C ASN A 37 10.61 -12.57 -11.60
N VAL A 38 10.22 -11.39 -11.08
CA VAL A 38 8.99 -11.22 -10.29
C VAL A 38 8.24 -10.00 -10.81
N ALA A 39 6.99 -10.18 -11.13
CA ALA A 39 6.05 -9.11 -11.43
C ALA A 39 5.28 -8.74 -10.17
N ARG A 40 5.54 -7.54 -9.61
CA ARG A 40 4.83 -7.02 -8.44
C ARG A 40 3.60 -6.25 -8.88
N LEU A 41 2.43 -6.61 -8.34
CA LEU A 41 1.15 -5.94 -8.54
C LEU A 41 0.74 -5.25 -7.25
N ASN A 42 0.77 -3.91 -7.22
CA ASN A 42 0.42 -3.13 -6.04
C ASN A 42 -1.09 -2.88 -5.99
N LEU A 43 -1.80 -3.61 -5.13
CA LEU A 43 -3.25 -3.54 -5.00
C LEU A 43 -3.76 -2.24 -4.33
N SER A 44 -2.86 -1.35 -3.90
CA SER A 44 -3.24 0.00 -3.44
C SER A 44 -3.69 0.92 -4.59
N HIS A 45 -3.45 0.54 -5.84
CA HIS A 45 -3.73 1.33 -7.05
C HIS A 45 -4.34 0.45 -8.13
N GLY A 46 -5.13 1.05 -9.00
CA GLY A 46 -5.82 0.32 -10.08
C GLY A 46 -7.06 -0.43 -9.60
N SER A 47 -7.71 -1.14 -10.50
CA SER A 47 -8.87 -1.97 -10.21
C SER A 47 -8.50 -3.46 -10.18
N GLN A 48 -9.33 -4.28 -9.51
CA GLN A 48 -9.19 -5.74 -9.54
C GLN A 48 -9.20 -6.29 -10.97
N ARG A 49 -10.02 -5.68 -11.85
CA ARG A 49 -10.10 -6.04 -13.28
C ARG A 49 -8.76 -5.80 -13.99
N ASP A 50 -8.10 -4.67 -13.73
CA ASP A 50 -6.80 -4.36 -14.33
C ASP A 50 -5.76 -5.36 -13.87
N HIS A 51 -5.70 -5.62 -12.56
CA HIS A 51 -4.76 -6.59 -11.99
C HIS A 51 -4.96 -8.01 -12.52
N ALA A 52 -6.20 -8.48 -12.64
CA ALA A 52 -6.51 -9.76 -13.26
C ALA A 52 -6.03 -9.83 -14.73
N GLY A 53 -6.21 -8.72 -15.47
CA GLY A 53 -5.68 -8.58 -16.83
C GLY A 53 -4.15 -8.67 -16.89
N TYR A 54 -3.46 -8.03 -15.93
CA TYR A 54 -1.99 -8.09 -15.84
C TYR A 54 -1.52 -9.51 -15.52
N VAL A 55 -2.15 -10.20 -14.55
CA VAL A 55 -1.83 -11.61 -14.23
C VAL A 55 -1.94 -12.47 -15.46
N LYS A 56 -3.06 -12.42 -16.18
CA LYS A 56 -3.28 -13.20 -17.41
C LYS A 56 -2.20 -12.92 -18.45
N SER A 57 -1.84 -11.66 -18.67
CA SER A 57 -0.81 -11.28 -19.65
C SER A 57 0.56 -11.77 -19.25
N ILE A 58 0.93 -11.68 -17.96
CA ILE A 58 2.22 -12.15 -17.43
C ILE A 58 2.34 -13.67 -17.58
N ARG A 59 1.31 -14.44 -17.17
CA ARG A 59 1.30 -15.90 -17.31
C ARG A 59 1.45 -16.32 -18.77
N ASN A 60 0.66 -15.72 -19.68
CA ASN A 60 0.75 -16.02 -21.13
C ASN A 60 2.16 -15.74 -21.72
N ILE A 61 2.81 -14.65 -21.29
CA ILE A 61 4.15 -14.30 -21.75
C ILE A 61 5.19 -15.26 -21.17
N SER A 62 5.08 -15.57 -19.87
CA SER A 62 5.92 -16.55 -19.20
C SER A 62 5.91 -17.91 -19.93
N ASP A 63 4.72 -18.41 -20.22
CA ASP A 63 4.52 -19.68 -20.95
C ASP A 63 5.09 -19.62 -22.37
N LYS A 64 4.75 -18.57 -23.14
CA LYS A 64 5.24 -18.35 -24.51
C LYS A 64 6.77 -18.29 -24.58
N MET A 65 7.40 -17.69 -23.58
CA MET A 65 8.86 -17.52 -23.55
C MET A 65 9.59 -18.71 -22.92
N GLY A 66 8.87 -19.61 -22.24
CA GLY A 66 9.45 -20.70 -21.46
C GLY A 66 10.35 -20.19 -20.31
N PHE A 67 10.01 -19.03 -19.75
CA PHE A 67 10.75 -18.42 -18.65
C PHE A 67 9.79 -18.12 -17.50
N PRO A 68 10.00 -18.73 -16.31
CA PRO A 68 9.11 -18.55 -15.18
C PRO A 68 9.20 -17.13 -14.63
N VAL A 69 8.06 -16.45 -14.56
CA VAL A 69 7.90 -15.14 -13.90
C VAL A 69 6.94 -15.30 -12.74
N ALA A 70 7.44 -15.09 -11.53
CA ALA A 70 6.61 -15.15 -10.33
C ALA A 70 5.71 -13.90 -10.24
N ILE A 71 4.51 -14.06 -9.69
CA ILE A 71 3.56 -12.98 -9.42
C ILE A 71 3.54 -12.71 -7.93
N LEU A 72 3.83 -11.47 -7.55
CA LEU A 72 3.76 -10.94 -6.20
C LEU A 72 2.58 -9.98 -6.09
N MET A 73 1.56 -10.35 -5.32
CA MET A 73 0.45 -9.47 -4.96
C MET A 73 0.81 -8.68 -3.70
N ASP A 74 0.96 -7.36 -3.83
CA ASP A 74 1.29 -6.47 -2.71
C ASP A 74 0.01 -5.84 -2.15
N LEU A 75 -0.42 -6.36 -0.99
CA LEU A 75 -1.67 -5.94 -0.34
C LEU A 75 -1.54 -4.56 0.30
N PRO A 76 -2.58 -3.73 0.20
CA PRO A 76 -2.64 -2.50 0.97
C PRO A 76 -2.68 -2.85 2.46
N GLY A 77 -1.80 -2.24 3.25
CA GLY A 77 -1.89 -2.29 4.70
C GLY A 77 -2.86 -1.22 5.24
N PRO A 78 -3.20 -1.29 6.52
CA PRO A 78 -4.05 -0.30 7.17
C PRO A 78 -3.30 1.03 7.34
N LYS A 79 -3.28 1.83 6.29
CA LYS A 79 -2.67 3.17 6.26
C LYS A 79 -3.77 4.23 6.35
N TYR A 80 -3.57 5.23 7.20
CA TYR A 80 -4.42 6.42 7.20
C TYR A 80 -4.30 7.14 5.86
N ARG A 81 -5.43 7.56 5.31
CA ARG A 81 -5.50 8.32 4.05
C ARG A 81 -6.51 9.45 4.19
N THR A 82 -6.21 10.57 3.55
CA THR A 82 -7.21 11.64 3.38
C THR A 82 -8.35 11.17 2.50
N GLY A 83 -9.54 11.72 2.72
CA GLY A 83 -10.72 11.51 1.88
C GLY A 83 -10.68 12.32 0.59
N GLU A 84 -11.87 12.52 0.03
CA GLU A 84 -12.09 13.34 -1.17
C GLU A 84 -11.94 14.83 -0.87
N ILE A 85 -11.68 15.62 -1.91
CA ILE A 85 -11.55 17.08 -1.82
C ILE A 85 -12.46 17.68 -2.89
N LYS A 86 -13.38 18.55 -2.48
CA LYS A 86 -14.46 19.12 -3.29
C LYS A 86 -13.98 19.73 -4.62
N ALA A 87 -12.84 20.44 -4.60
CA ALA A 87 -12.26 21.05 -5.80
C ALA A 87 -11.18 20.16 -6.48
N GLY A 88 -11.11 18.86 -6.13
CA GLY A 88 -10.09 17.94 -6.62
C GLY A 88 -8.70 18.16 -6.00
N GLN A 89 -8.46 19.29 -5.37
CA GLN A 89 -7.25 19.60 -4.61
C GLN A 89 -7.48 20.77 -3.65
N ALA A 90 -6.64 20.88 -2.61
CA ALA A 90 -6.62 22.01 -1.68
C ALA A 90 -5.20 22.53 -1.52
N ILE A 91 -5.04 23.84 -1.32
CA ILE A 91 -3.74 24.47 -1.07
C ILE A 91 -3.60 24.75 0.41
N LEU A 92 -2.71 24.02 1.08
CA LEU A 92 -2.42 24.22 2.49
C LEU A 92 -1.27 25.20 2.65
N LYS A 93 -1.53 26.32 3.33
CA LYS A 93 -0.52 27.37 3.57
C LYS A 93 0.19 27.11 4.90
N LYS A 94 1.53 27.28 4.92
CA LYS A 94 2.32 27.19 6.17
C LYS A 94 1.75 28.13 7.24
N GLY A 95 1.64 27.64 8.47
CA GLY A 95 1.08 28.35 9.61
C GLY A 95 -0.45 28.29 9.73
N ALA A 96 -1.17 27.89 8.68
CA ALA A 96 -2.62 27.75 8.74
C ALA A 96 -3.03 26.60 9.68
N THR A 97 -4.27 26.68 10.17
CA THR A 97 -4.93 25.56 10.86
C THR A 97 -5.56 24.65 9.84
N PHE A 98 -5.38 23.33 10.00
CA PHE A 98 -6.00 22.31 9.18
C PHE A 98 -6.53 21.16 10.04
N VAL A 99 -7.70 20.62 9.73
CA VAL A 99 -8.35 19.58 10.53
C VAL A 99 -8.41 18.27 9.74
N LEU A 100 -7.90 17.21 10.36
CA LEU A 100 -8.17 15.85 9.93
C LEU A 100 -9.33 15.32 10.77
N THR A 101 -10.39 14.82 10.12
CA THR A 101 -11.61 14.41 10.82
C THR A 101 -12.03 13.00 10.45
N THR A 102 -12.62 12.28 11.42
CA THR A 102 -13.28 10.98 11.18
C THR A 102 -14.72 11.16 10.67
N ARG A 103 -15.24 12.38 10.68
CA ARG A 103 -16.54 12.72 10.08
C ARG A 103 -16.46 12.62 8.56
N LYS A 104 -17.56 12.27 7.92
CA LYS A 104 -17.66 12.33 6.44
C LYS A 104 -17.85 13.78 6.01
N VAL A 105 -16.82 14.36 5.41
CA VAL A 105 -16.83 15.71 4.85
C VAL A 105 -16.20 15.70 3.47
N ASP A 106 -16.70 16.54 2.56
CA ASP A 106 -15.99 16.89 1.35
C ASP A 106 -14.90 17.90 1.71
N GLY A 107 -13.63 17.46 1.61
CA GLY A 107 -12.49 18.24 2.09
C GLY A 107 -12.28 19.53 1.31
N ASP A 108 -11.61 20.47 1.97
CA ASP A 108 -11.19 21.77 1.42
C ASP A 108 -9.83 22.19 1.99
N ASP A 109 -9.54 23.48 2.03
CA ASP A 109 -8.31 24.05 2.60
C ASP A 109 -8.35 24.17 4.15
N LYS A 110 -9.45 23.79 4.81
CA LYS A 110 -9.65 23.85 6.26
C LYS A 110 -9.73 22.49 6.92
N GLU A 111 -10.41 21.53 6.26
CA GLU A 111 -10.59 20.18 6.81
C GLU A 111 -10.67 19.11 5.71
N VAL A 112 -10.37 17.87 6.08
CA VAL A 112 -10.56 16.69 5.24
C VAL A 112 -10.88 15.47 6.09
N SER A 113 -11.79 14.61 5.61
CA SER A 113 -12.04 13.31 6.24
C SER A 113 -10.84 12.36 6.12
N VAL A 114 -10.80 11.37 7.01
CA VAL A 114 -9.85 10.26 6.95
C VAL A 114 -10.59 8.93 6.91
N ASN A 115 -9.98 7.95 6.25
CA ASN A 115 -10.59 6.64 5.97
C ASN A 115 -10.75 5.72 7.20
N LEU A 116 -9.93 5.89 8.25
CA LEU A 116 -9.95 5.02 9.42
C LEU A 116 -10.39 5.80 10.67
N PRO A 117 -11.37 5.28 11.42
CA PRO A 117 -11.95 5.99 12.59
C PRO A 117 -10.99 6.07 13.78
N ASN A 118 -9.94 5.25 13.79
CA ASN A 118 -8.99 5.18 14.90
C ASN A 118 -8.00 6.35 14.96
N LEU A 119 -8.02 7.26 13.97
CA LEU A 119 -7.05 8.36 13.87
C LEU A 119 -6.90 9.14 15.17
N THR A 120 -8.01 9.51 15.79
CA THR A 120 -8.03 10.31 17.02
C THR A 120 -7.54 9.56 18.26
N ARG A 121 -7.58 8.22 18.25
CA ARG A 121 -7.01 7.38 19.31
C ARG A 121 -5.50 7.24 19.19
N ASP A 122 -5.01 7.20 17.94
CA ASP A 122 -3.62 6.90 17.63
C ASP A 122 -2.73 8.15 17.64
N ILE A 123 -3.30 9.34 17.41
CA ILE A 123 -2.57 10.60 17.37
C ILE A 123 -2.64 11.32 18.71
N LYS A 124 -1.51 11.88 19.13
CA LYS A 124 -1.37 12.73 20.31
C LYS A 124 -1.03 14.16 19.94
N ALA A 125 -1.36 15.08 20.83
CA ALA A 125 -0.88 16.46 20.70
C ALA A 125 0.65 16.49 20.56
N ARG A 126 1.16 17.34 19.67
CA ARG A 126 2.56 17.50 19.25
C ARG A 126 3.07 16.47 18.26
N ASP A 127 2.32 15.43 17.88
CA ASP A 127 2.74 14.50 16.84
C ASP A 127 2.94 15.22 15.51
N LEU A 128 3.94 14.79 14.77
CA LEU A 128 4.19 15.22 13.39
C LEU A 128 3.52 14.23 12.44
N LEU A 129 2.61 14.74 11.61
CA LEU A 129 1.93 13.94 10.59
C LEU A 129 2.55 14.28 9.24
N LEU A 130 3.00 13.25 8.54
CA LEU A 130 3.55 13.33 7.19
C LEU A 130 2.47 12.94 6.20
N VAL A 131 2.04 13.87 5.36
CA VAL A 131 1.01 13.64 4.34
C VAL A 131 1.68 13.65 2.97
N ASP A 132 1.23 12.75 2.07
CA ASP A 132 1.81 12.56 0.73
C ASP A 132 3.33 12.32 0.81
N ASP A 133 3.70 11.28 1.56
CA ASP A 133 5.09 10.86 1.81
C ASP A 133 6.00 11.98 2.35
N GLY A 134 5.38 12.93 3.08
CA GLY A 134 6.09 14.04 3.74
C GLY A 134 6.17 15.33 2.94
N ALA A 135 5.59 15.37 1.74
CA ALA A 135 5.47 16.61 0.94
C ALA A 135 4.70 17.69 1.70
N ILE A 136 3.71 17.30 2.50
CA ILE A 136 2.99 18.17 3.44
C ILE A 136 3.26 17.66 4.85
N GLN A 137 3.52 18.59 5.77
CA GLN A 137 3.75 18.26 7.18
C GLN A 137 2.79 19.03 8.07
N LEU A 138 2.09 18.30 8.92
CA LEU A 138 1.14 18.84 9.88
C LEU A 138 1.61 18.53 11.30
N ARG A 139 1.39 19.44 12.23
CA ARG A 139 1.64 19.21 13.66
C ARG A 139 0.33 19.24 14.43
N ALA A 140 -0.02 18.13 15.06
CA ALA A 140 -1.19 18.03 15.91
C ALA A 140 -1.09 19.03 17.07
N LYS A 141 -2.13 19.84 17.27
CA LYS A 141 -2.25 20.79 18.37
C LYS A 141 -3.25 20.33 19.40
N TYR A 142 -4.37 19.80 18.91
CA TYR A 142 -5.48 19.36 19.77
C TYR A 142 -6.15 18.15 19.12
N VAL A 143 -6.57 17.20 19.92
CA VAL A 143 -7.28 15.98 19.50
C VAL A 143 -8.58 15.92 20.28
N SER A 144 -9.70 15.75 19.57
CA SER A 144 -11.03 15.46 20.12
C SER A 144 -11.48 14.07 19.72
N ASP A 145 -12.73 13.72 19.99
CA ASP A 145 -13.29 12.42 19.62
C ASP A 145 -13.33 12.19 18.11
N THR A 146 -13.49 13.26 17.32
CA THR A 146 -13.61 13.16 15.87
C THR A 146 -12.54 13.90 15.09
N ASP A 147 -11.84 14.84 15.71
CA ASP A 147 -10.99 15.80 15.00
C ASP A 147 -9.56 15.83 15.55
N VAL A 148 -8.59 15.90 14.65
CA VAL A 148 -7.20 16.25 14.93
C VAL A 148 -6.95 17.64 14.34
N ARG A 149 -6.92 18.67 15.17
CA ARG A 149 -6.55 20.02 14.78
C ARG A 149 -5.04 20.14 14.65
N CYS A 150 -4.57 20.52 13.48
CA CYS A 150 -3.16 20.64 13.18
C CYS A 150 -2.79 22.08 12.82
N SER A 151 -1.52 22.45 13.02
CA SER A 151 -0.90 23.55 12.29
C SER A 151 -0.12 23.00 11.12
N VAL A 152 -0.20 23.64 9.98
CA VAL A 152 0.59 23.31 8.77
C VAL A 152 2.04 23.74 9.00
N VAL A 153 2.97 22.80 9.07
CA VAL A 153 4.42 23.04 9.22
C VAL A 153 5.07 23.25 7.85
N VAL A 154 4.75 22.34 6.91
CA VAL A 154 5.14 22.45 5.51
C VAL A 154 3.85 22.39 4.69
N GLY A 155 3.58 23.47 3.95
CA GLY A 155 2.40 23.58 3.08
C GLY A 155 2.64 22.96 1.72
N GLY A 156 1.56 22.82 0.96
CA GLY A 156 1.60 22.25 -0.39
C GLY A 156 0.22 22.01 -0.96
N VAL A 157 0.18 21.38 -2.12
CA VAL A 157 -1.07 20.97 -2.78
C VAL A 157 -1.49 19.60 -2.27
N LEU A 158 -2.57 19.57 -1.50
CA LEU A 158 -3.20 18.32 -1.04
C LEU A 158 -4.15 17.80 -2.10
N LYS A 159 -3.90 16.60 -2.60
CA LYS A 159 -4.79 15.85 -3.50
C LYS A 159 -5.60 14.82 -2.70
N PRO A 160 -6.71 14.29 -3.24
CA PRO A 160 -7.51 13.24 -2.59
C PRO A 160 -6.69 11.97 -2.29
N ARG A 161 -7.10 11.24 -1.28
CA ARG A 161 -6.62 9.89 -0.92
C ARG A 161 -5.12 9.80 -0.63
N ARG A 162 -4.51 10.90 -0.13
CA ARG A 162 -3.08 10.91 0.22
C ARG A 162 -2.82 10.18 1.52
N GLY A 163 -1.74 9.38 1.53
CA GLY A 163 -1.31 8.66 2.73
C GLY A 163 -0.89 9.60 3.84
N ILE A 164 -1.24 9.23 5.08
CA ILE A 164 -0.82 9.91 6.30
C ILE A 164 0.07 8.94 7.07
N THR A 165 1.26 9.37 7.43
CA THR A 165 2.20 8.62 8.27
C THR A 165 2.54 9.45 9.50
N VAL A 166 2.52 8.82 10.67
CA VAL A 166 2.90 9.45 11.94
C VAL A 166 4.09 8.68 12.51
N PRO A 167 5.31 9.25 12.44
CA PRO A 167 6.51 8.55 12.90
C PRO A 167 6.41 8.15 14.38
N GLY A 168 6.61 6.86 14.68
CA GLY A 168 6.56 6.34 16.03
C GLY A 168 5.16 6.04 16.58
N MET A 169 4.11 6.28 15.83
CA MET A 169 2.73 5.96 16.21
C MET A 169 2.55 4.43 16.30
N ARG A 170 1.86 3.99 17.35
CA ARG A 170 1.32 2.63 17.45
C ARG A 170 -0.11 2.63 16.91
N ARG A 171 -0.34 1.84 15.89
CA ARG A 171 -1.66 1.69 15.28
C ARG A 171 -2.59 0.88 16.18
N SER A 172 -3.78 1.40 16.47
CA SER A 172 -4.84 0.68 17.20
C SER A 172 -5.84 -0.02 16.25
N ALA A 173 -5.89 0.38 14.98
CA ALA A 173 -6.72 -0.28 13.99
C ALA A 173 -6.23 -1.72 13.74
N PRO A 174 -7.13 -2.72 13.58
CA PRO A 174 -6.75 -4.09 13.27
C PRO A 174 -6.00 -4.13 11.92
N PHE A 175 -5.15 -5.14 11.75
CA PHE A 175 -4.46 -5.36 10.46
C PHE A 175 -5.46 -5.80 9.37
N LEU A 176 -6.34 -6.73 9.71
CA LEU A 176 -7.41 -7.17 8.82
C LEU A 176 -8.61 -6.24 8.95
N THR A 177 -8.73 -5.32 7.99
CA THR A 177 -9.95 -4.56 7.73
C THR A 177 -10.78 -5.28 6.67
N ASP A 178 -12.05 -4.91 6.47
CA ASP A 178 -12.89 -5.46 5.40
C ASP A 178 -12.23 -5.31 4.03
N ASP A 179 -11.59 -4.17 3.77
CA ASP A 179 -10.83 -3.91 2.53
C ASP A 179 -9.63 -4.84 2.39
N THR A 180 -8.92 -5.12 3.50
CA THR A 180 -7.79 -6.06 3.48
C THR A 180 -8.26 -7.47 3.20
N VAL A 181 -9.35 -7.90 3.82
CA VAL A 181 -9.96 -9.22 3.58
C VAL A 181 -10.43 -9.36 2.12
N ALA A 182 -11.09 -8.34 1.58
CA ALA A 182 -11.49 -8.32 0.17
C ALA A 182 -10.27 -8.41 -0.77
N SER A 183 -9.18 -7.72 -0.43
CA SER A 183 -7.92 -7.76 -1.19
C SER A 183 -7.25 -9.14 -1.11
N ILE A 184 -7.30 -9.82 0.04
CA ILE A 184 -6.80 -11.19 0.22
C ILE A 184 -7.58 -12.15 -0.68
N ARG A 185 -8.92 -12.13 -0.63
CA ARG A 185 -9.78 -12.98 -1.47
C ARG A 185 -9.51 -12.77 -2.95
N PHE A 186 -9.40 -11.52 -3.39
CA PHE A 186 -9.03 -11.21 -4.75
C PHE A 186 -7.64 -11.78 -5.10
N ALA A 187 -6.62 -11.56 -4.25
CA ALA A 187 -5.28 -12.07 -4.49
C ALA A 187 -5.28 -13.60 -4.62
N VAL A 188 -5.94 -14.30 -3.70
CA VAL A 188 -6.08 -15.78 -3.73
C VAL A 188 -6.71 -16.25 -5.05
N SER A 189 -7.76 -15.59 -5.52
CA SER A 189 -8.43 -15.95 -6.79
C SER A 189 -7.51 -15.86 -8.01
N GLN A 190 -6.42 -15.08 -7.93
CA GLN A 190 -5.43 -14.92 -9.00
C GLN A 190 -4.24 -15.89 -8.89
N GLN A 191 -4.20 -16.76 -7.88
CA GLN A 191 -3.15 -17.77 -7.66
C GLN A 191 -1.73 -17.16 -7.72
N PRO A 192 -1.40 -16.19 -6.85
CA PRO A 192 -0.08 -15.57 -6.85
C PRO A 192 0.97 -16.51 -6.28
N ASP A 193 2.23 -16.31 -6.66
CA ASP A 193 3.37 -17.04 -6.11
C ASP A 193 3.77 -16.50 -4.73
N PHE A 194 3.50 -15.21 -4.46
CA PHE A 194 3.77 -14.52 -3.20
C PHE A 194 2.70 -13.49 -2.91
N ILE A 195 2.45 -13.27 -1.61
CA ILE A 195 1.64 -12.15 -1.13
C ILE A 195 2.49 -11.30 -0.20
N ALA A 196 2.63 -9.99 -0.49
CA ALA A 196 3.33 -9.05 0.38
C ALA A 196 2.33 -8.27 1.25
N LEU A 197 2.71 -8.04 2.50
CA LEU A 197 1.92 -7.37 3.52
C LEU A 197 2.53 -6.01 3.82
N SER A 198 1.85 -4.92 3.45
CA SER A 198 2.30 -3.55 3.74
C SER A 198 2.05 -3.18 5.20
N PHE A 199 2.95 -2.40 5.78
CA PHE A 199 2.81 -1.84 7.13
C PHE A 199 2.62 -2.87 8.23
N VAL A 200 3.29 -4.03 8.13
CA VAL A 200 3.41 -4.98 9.24
C VAL A 200 4.06 -4.29 10.42
N THR A 201 3.56 -4.52 11.63
CA THR A 201 4.08 -3.93 12.86
C THR A 201 4.46 -4.97 13.91
N MET A 202 3.85 -6.16 13.86
CA MET A 202 4.08 -7.22 14.84
C MET A 202 3.76 -8.61 14.24
N ALA A 203 4.21 -9.67 14.87
CA ALA A 203 3.97 -11.05 14.44
C ALA A 203 2.48 -11.39 14.29
N GLU A 204 1.63 -10.82 15.13
CA GLU A 204 0.19 -11.06 15.08
C GLU A 204 -0.45 -10.59 13.76
N ASP A 205 0.07 -9.50 13.13
CA ASP A 205 -0.38 -9.04 11.82
C ASP A 205 -0.20 -10.15 10.76
N VAL A 206 0.94 -10.83 10.79
CA VAL A 206 1.27 -11.94 9.86
C VAL A 206 0.44 -13.17 10.14
N LYS A 207 0.26 -13.50 11.42
CA LYS A 207 -0.53 -14.66 11.86
C LYS A 207 -1.98 -14.54 11.39
N GLN A 208 -2.62 -13.39 11.59
CA GLN A 208 -3.98 -13.13 11.14
C GLN A 208 -4.14 -13.34 9.63
N VAL A 209 -3.17 -12.90 8.82
CA VAL A 209 -3.22 -13.12 7.37
C VAL A 209 -3.02 -14.60 7.02
N ARG A 210 -2.12 -15.31 7.71
CA ARG A 210 -1.97 -16.76 7.50
C ARG A 210 -3.25 -17.52 7.80
N GLU A 211 -3.94 -17.17 8.88
CA GLU A 211 -5.23 -17.76 9.24
C GLU A 211 -6.31 -17.45 8.18
N ALA A 212 -6.34 -16.20 7.67
CA ALA A 212 -7.24 -15.82 6.58
C ALA A 212 -6.96 -16.60 5.29
N LEU A 213 -5.69 -16.81 4.92
CA LEU A 213 -5.32 -17.62 3.76
C LEU A 213 -5.68 -19.11 3.96
N ALA A 214 -5.44 -19.64 5.15
CA ALA A 214 -5.80 -21.01 5.49
C ALA A 214 -7.32 -21.25 5.40
N SER A 215 -8.13 -20.26 5.79
CA SER A 215 -9.61 -20.35 5.65
C SER A 215 -10.08 -20.35 4.19
N GLU A 216 -9.28 -19.80 3.27
CA GLU A 216 -9.50 -19.89 1.81
C GLU A 216 -8.84 -21.14 1.18
N GLY A 217 -8.28 -22.05 2.01
CA GLY A 217 -7.68 -23.31 1.56
C GLY A 217 -6.31 -23.15 0.88
N VAL A 218 -5.59 -22.06 1.08
CA VAL A 218 -4.29 -21.78 0.44
C VAL A 218 -3.19 -21.51 1.47
N ALA A 219 -1.94 -21.80 1.08
CA ALA A 219 -0.74 -21.58 1.88
C ALA A 219 0.31 -20.74 1.10
N THR A 220 -0.14 -19.72 0.41
CA THR A 220 0.75 -18.84 -0.36
C THR A 220 1.81 -18.20 0.54
N PRO A 221 3.11 -18.23 0.17
CA PRO A 221 4.18 -17.59 0.92
C PRO A 221 3.94 -16.10 1.13
N LEU A 222 4.19 -15.61 2.37
CA LEU A 222 4.03 -14.23 2.75
C LEU A 222 5.38 -13.50 2.78
N ILE A 223 5.38 -12.23 2.41
CA ILE A 223 6.50 -11.30 2.52
C ILE A 223 6.08 -10.15 3.43
N SER A 224 6.63 -10.09 4.64
CA SER A 224 6.40 -8.97 5.55
C SER A 224 7.21 -7.76 5.11
N LYS A 225 6.55 -6.62 4.88
CA LYS A 225 7.23 -5.36 4.54
C LYS A 225 7.53 -4.60 5.83
N ILE A 226 8.82 -4.49 6.14
CA ILE A 226 9.31 -3.80 7.33
C ILE A 226 9.44 -2.31 7.01
N GLU A 227 8.39 -1.56 7.24
CA GLU A 227 8.23 -0.17 6.81
C GLU A 227 8.03 0.80 8.00
N THR A 228 8.02 0.29 9.25
CA THR A 228 7.74 1.08 10.45
C THR A 228 8.83 0.89 11.51
N ARG A 229 9.03 1.88 12.38
CA ARG A 229 9.95 1.74 13.53
C ARG A 229 9.54 0.59 14.45
N GLN A 230 8.24 0.35 14.60
CA GLN A 230 7.73 -0.74 15.42
C GLN A 230 8.13 -2.09 14.82
N ALA A 231 7.96 -2.28 13.50
CA ALA A 231 8.36 -3.51 12.82
C ALA A 231 9.87 -3.79 12.95
N VAL A 232 10.70 -2.73 12.94
CA VAL A 232 12.15 -2.88 13.19
C VAL A 232 12.41 -3.35 14.61
N ALA A 233 11.69 -2.81 15.61
CA ALA A 233 11.85 -3.22 17.01
C ALA A 233 11.35 -4.64 17.28
N GLU A 234 10.33 -5.09 16.52
CA GLU A 234 9.70 -6.42 16.63
C GLU A 234 10.24 -7.43 15.59
N PHE A 235 11.33 -7.08 14.91
CA PHE A 235 11.81 -7.82 13.73
C PHE A 235 12.07 -9.30 13.99
N ASP A 236 12.64 -9.63 15.15
CA ASP A 236 12.95 -11.02 15.52
C ASP A 236 11.68 -11.86 15.79
N HIS A 237 10.52 -11.23 15.97
CA HIS A 237 9.25 -11.91 16.21
C HIS A 237 8.38 -12.00 14.96
N ILE A 238 8.63 -11.16 13.93
CA ILE A 238 7.89 -11.11 12.67
C ILE A 238 8.38 -12.20 11.71
#